data_8d81ceac1468d2b9864191ef0a2b32e4
#
_entry.id   8d81ceac1468d2b9864191ef0a2b32e4
#
_cell.length_a   1.000
_cell.length_b   1.000
_cell.length_c   1.000
_cell.angle_alpha   90.00
_cell.angle_beta   90.00
_cell.angle_gamma   90.00
#
_symmetry.space_group_name_H-M   'P 1'
#
loop_
_entity.id
_entity.type
_entity.pdbx_description
1 polymer ?
#
loop_
_entity_poly.entity_id
_entity_poly.type
_entity_poly.pdbx_seq_one_letter_code
_entity_poly.pdbx_strand_id
1 'polypeptide(L)'
;MDLISTIFVIYLLFLLLIGIFSFRFSKTQEDYFLAGRKLGPWVTAFSERASGESAWLLLALPGAAISIGLGEIWAVFGIIVGIIGSWYLIAEKLRIETEKYDALTIPEYLHRKYDDQSNIIRLFSSIIIAFFFLFYVSAQFHASGKVLHSLFDLKPIFGISIGAL
;
A
#
# COMPACT_ATOMS: atom_id res chain seq x y z
N MET A 1 11.98 -29.45 6.15
CA MET A 1 11.71 -28.01 6.05
C MET A 1 12.46 -27.33 7.19
N ASP A 2 13.24 -26.31 6.88
CA ASP A 2 13.93 -25.56 7.91
C ASP A 2 12.93 -24.76 8.74
N LEU A 3 13.31 -24.44 9.98
CA LEU A 3 12.45 -23.68 10.90
C LEU A 3 11.90 -22.40 10.28
N ILE A 4 12.73 -21.69 9.51
CA ILE A 4 12.38 -20.45 8.81
C ILE A 4 11.27 -20.71 7.77
N SER A 5 11.40 -21.76 6.95
CA SER A 5 10.39 -22.14 5.96
C SER A 5 9.06 -22.52 6.63
N THR A 6 9.10 -23.21 7.74
CA THR A 6 7.90 -23.59 8.50
C THR A 6 7.17 -22.37 9.05
N ILE A 7 7.89 -21.46 9.68
CA ILE A 7 7.32 -20.20 10.20
C ILE A 7 6.71 -19.38 9.07
N PHE A 8 7.40 -19.29 7.92
CA PHE A 8 6.91 -18.54 6.76
C PHE A 8 5.61 -19.12 6.21
N VAL A 9 5.52 -20.44 6.06
CA VAL A 9 4.27 -21.09 5.60
C VAL A 9 3.13 -20.88 6.58
N ILE A 10 3.38 -21.03 7.90
CA ILE A 10 2.37 -20.76 8.92
C ILE A 10 1.88 -19.31 8.85
N TYR A 11 2.79 -18.35 8.66
CA TYR A 11 2.45 -16.94 8.50
C TYR A 11 1.57 -16.69 7.27
N LEU A 12 1.92 -17.27 6.12
CA LEU A 12 1.10 -17.15 4.90
C LEU A 12 -0.29 -17.75 5.08
N LEU A 13 -0.39 -18.93 5.68
CA LEU A 13 -1.68 -19.56 5.98
C LEU A 13 -2.53 -18.70 6.92
N PHE A 14 -1.90 -18.10 7.92
CA PHE A 14 -2.58 -17.18 8.85
C PHE A 14 -3.12 -15.94 8.13
N LEU A 15 -2.33 -15.33 7.23
CA LEU A 15 -2.79 -14.20 6.41
C LEU A 15 -3.95 -14.58 5.50
N LEU A 16 -3.87 -15.73 4.84
CA LEU A 16 -4.97 -16.23 3.99
C LEU A 16 -6.26 -16.44 4.80
N LEU A 17 -6.16 -17.01 5.98
CA LEU A 17 -7.31 -17.20 6.88
C LEU A 17 -7.93 -15.86 7.29
N ILE A 18 -7.11 -14.86 7.63
CA ILE A 18 -7.59 -13.50 7.93
C ILE A 18 -8.31 -12.92 6.69
N GLY A 19 -7.72 -13.04 5.51
CA GLY A 19 -8.33 -12.55 4.27
C GLY A 19 -9.69 -13.18 3.98
N ILE A 20 -9.79 -14.51 4.06
CA ILE A 20 -11.04 -15.26 3.87
C ILE A 20 -12.10 -14.87 4.92
N PHE A 21 -11.67 -14.71 6.17
CA PHE A 21 -12.56 -14.31 7.24
C PHE A 21 -13.06 -12.87 7.05
N SER A 22 -12.17 -11.95 6.71
CA SER A 22 -12.49 -10.53 6.49
C SER A 22 -13.39 -10.31 5.28
N PHE A 23 -13.28 -11.15 4.24
CA PHE A 23 -14.14 -11.06 3.05
C PHE A 23 -15.63 -11.14 3.38
N ARG A 24 -16.00 -11.88 4.45
CA ARG A 24 -17.41 -12.01 4.89
C ARG A 24 -18.00 -10.71 5.41
N PHE A 25 -17.18 -9.74 5.81
CA PHE A 25 -17.62 -8.45 6.34
C PHE A 25 -17.68 -7.36 5.28
N SER A 26 -17.06 -7.55 4.12
CA SER A 26 -17.05 -6.59 3.01
C SER A 26 -18.24 -6.85 2.09
N LYS A 27 -19.38 -6.19 2.34
CA LYS A 27 -20.63 -6.38 1.58
C LYS A 27 -20.85 -5.33 0.50
N THR A 28 -20.27 -4.15 0.66
CA THR A 28 -20.40 -3.02 -0.26
C THR A 28 -19.04 -2.61 -0.81
N GLN A 29 -19.04 -1.81 -1.87
CA GLN A 29 -17.81 -1.22 -2.40
C GLN A 29 -17.16 -0.29 -1.36
N GLU A 30 -17.96 0.44 -0.59
CA GLU A 30 -17.45 1.28 0.48
C GLU A 30 -16.82 0.45 1.61
N ASP A 31 -17.40 -0.67 2.00
CA ASP A 31 -16.79 -1.59 2.97
C ASP A 31 -15.45 -2.11 2.46
N TYR A 32 -15.36 -2.48 1.18
CA TYR A 32 -14.16 -3.03 0.58
C TYR A 32 -13.02 -2.01 0.47
N PHE A 33 -13.30 -0.80 -0.05
CA PHE A 33 -12.27 0.22 -0.27
C PHE A 33 -11.96 1.06 0.97
N LEU A 34 -12.95 1.35 1.80
CA LEU A 34 -12.85 2.31 2.91
C LEU A 34 -13.24 1.72 4.27
N ALA A 35 -13.45 0.39 4.35
CA ALA A 35 -13.93 -0.28 5.55
C ALA A 35 -15.18 0.41 6.15
N GLY A 36 -16.09 0.87 5.27
CA GLY A 36 -17.31 1.58 5.65
C GLY A 36 -17.04 2.89 6.41
N ARG A 37 -15.85 3.48 6.32
CA ARG A 37 -15.39 4.69 7.05
C ARG A 37 -15.53 4.60 8.58
N LYS A 38 -15.54 3.39 9.13
CA LYS A 38 -15.83 3.11 10.56
C LYS A 38 -14.62 2.62 11.35
N LEU A 39 -13.43 2.69 10.78
CA LEU A 39 -12.21 2.26 11.45
C LEU A 39 -11.90 3.15 12.64
N GLY A 40 -11.55 2.52 13.76
CA GLY A 40 -11.04 3.23 14.93
C GLY A 40 -9.61 3.77 14.68
N PRO A 41 -9.14 4.73 15.49
CA PRO A 41 -7.87 5.42 15.24
C PRO A 41 -6.66 4.48 15.21
N TRP A 42 -6.60 3.49 16.06
CA TRP A 42 -5.50 2.51 16.08
C TRP A 42 -5.49 1.64 14.81
N VAL A 43 -6.65 1.13 14.41
CA VAL A 43 -6.76 0.30 13.21
C VAL A 43 -6.41 1.12 11.97
N THR A 44 -6.86 2.37 11.90
CA THR A 44 -6.53 3.29 10.80
C THR A 44 -5.01 3.54 10.72
N ALA A 45 -4.36 3.81 11.85
CA ALA A 45 -2.92 4.06 11.90
C ALA A 45 -2.10 2.84 11.46
N PHE A 46 -2.45 1.64 11.95
CA PHE A 46 -1.78 0.40 11.55
C PHE A 46 -2.06 0.03 10.09
N SER A 47 -3.28 0.21 9.61
CA SER A 47 -3.67 -0.06 8.23
C SER A 47 -2.95 0.88 7.26
N GLU A 48 -2.85 2.17 7.60
CA GLU A 48 -2.11 3.16 6.81
C GLU A 48 -0.64 2.78 6.71
N ARG A 49 -0.01 2.40 7.85
CA ARG A 49 1.38 1.95 7.85
C ARG A 49 1.57 0.66 7.05
N ALA A 50 0.72 -0.34 7.25
CA ALA A 50 0.79 -1.59 6.51
C ALA A 50 0.63 -1.41 4.99
N SER A 51 -0.22 -0.45 4.58
CA SER A 51 -0.45 -0.15 3.16
C SER A 51 0.58 0.81 2.56
N GLY A 52 1.13 1.71 3.36
CA GLY A 52 2.12 2.70 2.93
C GLY A 52 3.54 2.17 2.85
N GLU A 53 3.85 1.11 3.59
CA GLU A 53 5.16 0.48 3.55
C GLU A 53 5.35 -0.36 2.30
N SER A 54 6.56 -0.36 1.76
CA SER A 54 6.90 -1.10 0.55
C SER A 54 8.26 -1.77 0.67
N ALA A 55 8.63 -2.55 -0.34
CA ALA A 55 9.96 -3.11 -0.45
C ALA A 55 11.08 -2.04 -0.40
N TRP A 56 10.73 -0.77 -0.67
CA TRP A 56 11.68 0.34 -0.53
C TRP A 56 12.20 0.47 0.90
N LEU A 57 11.31 0.36 1.90
CA LEU A 57 11.70 0.45 3.31
C LEU A 57 12.61 -0.71 3.74
N LEU A 58 12.34 -1.93 3.27
CA LEU A 58 13.06 -3.14 3.68
C LEU A 58 14.34 -3.39 2.89
N LEU A 59 14.42 -2.96 1.64
CA LEU A 59 15.53 -3.27 0.74
C LEU A 59 16.31 -2.01 0.33
N ALA A 60 15.62 -0.99 -0.19
CA ALA A 60 16.29 0.17 -0.78
C ALA A 60 16.87 1.08 0.30
N LEU A 61 16.12 1.38 1.37
CA LEU A 61 16.60 2.26 2.43
C LEU A 61 17.81 1.68 3.19
N PRO A 62 17.82 0.41 3.63
CA PRO A 62 19.01 -0.19 4.22
C PRO A 62 20.19 -0.29 3.23
N GLY A 63 19.91 -0.61 1.96
CA GLY A 63 20.94 -0.62 0.91
C GLY A 63 21.56 0.75 0.68
N ALA A 64 20.76 1.81 0.67
CA ALA A 64 21.25 3.19 0.60
C ALA A 64 22.07 3.57 1.84
N ALA A 65 21.61 3.19 3.04
CA ALA A 65 22.35 3.45 4.27
C ALA A 65 23.73 2.75 4.30
N ILE A 66 23.83 1.55 3.73
CA ILE A 66 25.12 0.85 3.59
C ILE A 66 26.04 1.56 2.59
N SER A 67 25.50 2.08 1.48
CA SER A 67 26.30 2.68 0.40
C SER A 67 26.65 4.16 0.64
N ILE A 68 25.74 4.94 1.21
CA ILE A 68 25.84 6.39 1.42
C ILE A 68 26.29 6.71 2.87
N GLY A 69 26.02 5.77 3.80
CA GLY A 69 26.32 5.94 5.21
C GLY A 69 25.31 6.85 5.93
N LEU A 70 25.78 7.61 6.94
CA LEU A 70 24.94 8.45 7.79
C LEU A 70 24.17 9.55 7.04
N GLY A 71 24.52 9.85 5.80
CA GLY A 71 23.76 10.80 4.96
C GLY A 71 22.32 10.39 4.75
N GLU A 72 22.01 9.07 4.79
CA GLU A 72 20.65 8.56 4.60
C GLU A 72 19.69 8.90 5.76
N ILE A 73 20.19 9.36 6.89
CA ILE A 73 19.36 9.80 8.02
C ILE A 73 18.41 10.95 7.63
N TRP A 74 18.83 11.78 6.66
CA TRP A 74 17.98 12.88 6.16
C TRP A 74 16.73 12.37 5.43
N ALA A 75 16.85 11.24 4.72
CA ALA A 75 15.68 10.60 4.09
C ALA A 75 14.69 10.12 5.14
N VAL A 76 15.17 9.47 6.20
CA VAL A 76 14.33 9.02 7.34
C VAL A 76 13.64 10.20 8.01
N PHE A 77 14.38 11.27 8.28
CA PHE A 77 13.82 12.49 8.85
C PHE A 77 12.74 13.11 7.96
N GLY A 78 13.00 13.20 6.66
CA GLY A 78 12.04 13.68 5.67
C GLY A 78 10.76 12.86 5.64
N ILE A 79 10.86 11.53 5.71
CA ILE A 79 9.70 10.62 5.78
C ILE A 79 8.85 10.89 7.04
N ILE A 80 9.49 10.97 8.21
CA ILE A 80 8.77 11.22 9.46
C ILE A 80 8.02 12.55 9.41
N VAL A 81 8.70 13.62 8.98
CA VAL A 81 8.08 14.95 8.84
C VAL A 81 6.95 14.94 7.81
N GLY A 82 7.15 14.23 6.68
CA GLY A 82 6.13 14.07 5.64
C GLY A 82 4.88 13.34 6.15
N ILE A 83 5.06 12.27 6.91
CA ILE A 83 3.94 11.53 7.53
C ILE A 83 3.17 12.42 8.49
N ILE A 84 3.87 13.06 9.43
CA ILE A 84 3.24 13.96 10.40
C ILE A 84 2.50 15.09 9.66
N GLY A 85 3.16 15.71 8.67
CA GLY A 85 2.55 16.78 7.87
C GLY A 85 1.30 16.32 7.12
N SER A 86 1.31 15.12 6.51
CA SER A 86 0.17 14.59 5.78
C SER A 86 -1.04 14.33 6.70
N TRP A 87 -0.80 13.81 7.89
CA TRP A 87 -1.87 13.59 8.88
C TRP A 87 -2.49 14.91 9.37
N TYR A 88 -1.67 15.92 9.69
CA TYR A 88 -2.16 17.19 10.19
C TYR A 88 -2.80 18.08 9.12
N LEU A 89 -2.26 18.10 7.90
CA LEU A 89 -2.66 19.05 6.87
C LEU A 89 -3.67 18.51 5.87
N ILE A 90 -3.63 17.19 5.61
CA ILE A 90 -4.35 16.59 4.48
C ILE A 90 -5.41 15.60 4.93
N ALA A 91 -5.08 14.68 5.85
CA ALA A 91 -5.89 13.49 6.09
C ALA A 91 -7.34 13.82 6.51
N GLU A 92 -7.53 14.67 7.49
CA GLU A 92 -8.86 15.04 7.97
C GLU A 92 -9.68 15.75 6.89
N LYS A 93 -9.07 16.72 6.20
CA LYS A 93 -9.74 17.49 5.14
C LYS A 93 -10.15 16.60 3.97
N LEU A 94 -9.23 15.71 3.55
CA LEU A 94 -9.50 14.78 2.47
C LEU A 94 -10.61 13.80 2.84
N ARG A 95 -10.62 13.29 4.06
CA ARG A 95 -11.69 12.42 4.55
C ARG A 95 -13.05 13.10 4.50
N ILE A 96 -13.15 14.30 5.05
CA ILE A 96 -14.41 15.07 5.08
C ILE A 96 -14.87 15.39 3.67
N GLU A 97 -13.98 15.85 2.80
CA GLU A 97 -14.35 16.19 1.43
C GLU A 97 -14.75 14.96 0.61
N THR A 98 -14.03 13.85 0.70
CA THR A 98 -14.40 12.62 -0.03
C THR A 98 -15.72 12.04 0.46
N GLU A 99 -16.05 12.19 1.74
CA GLU A 99 -17.36 11.81 2.28
C GLU A 99 -18.47 12.74 1.75
N LYS A 100 -18.25 14.05 1.74
CA LYS A 100 -19.19 15.05 1.20
C LYS A 100 -19.54 14.81 -0.26
N TYR A 101 -18.58 14.41 -1.07
CA TYR A 101 -18.76 14.10 -2.49
C TYR A 101 -19.13 12.63 -2.75
N ASP A 102 -19.32 11.81 -1.70
CA ASP A 102 -19.59 10.37 -1.81
C ASP A 102 -18.61 9.65 -2.75
N ALA A 103 -17.33 10.04 -2.68
CA ALA A 103 -16.29 9.54 -3.56
C ALA A 103 -15.48 8.42 -2.88
N LEU A 104 -15.28 7.31 -3.59
CA LEU A 104 -14.49 6.17 -3.13
C LEU A 104 -13.03 6.24 -3.61
N THR A 105 -12.77 6.98 -4.68
CA THR A 105 -11.44 7.11 -5.28
C THR A 105 -11.08 8.57 -5.53
N ILE A 106 -9.79 8.87 -5.63
CA ILE A 106 -9.31 10.23 -5.95
C ILE A 106 -9.79 10.72 -7.32
N PRO A 107 -9.78 9.94 -8.41
CA PRO A 107 -10.37 10.35 -9.67
C PRO A 107 -11.84 10.72 -9.58
N GLU A 108 -12.61 9.96 -8.82
CA GLU A 108 -14.03 10.24 -8.61
C GLU A 108 -14.23 11.51 -7.79
N TYR A 109 -13.44 11.70 -6.73
CA TYR A 109 -13.44 12.91 -5.94
C TYR A 109 -13.16 14.16 -6.78
N LEU A 110 -12.13 14.12 -7.61
CA LEU A 110 -11.79 15.23 -8.49
C LEU A 110 -12.91 15.50 -9.51
N HIS A 111 -13.46 14.46 -10.13
CA HIS A 111 -14.58 14.57 -11.06
C HIS A 111 -15.79 15.27 -10.42
N ARG A 112 -16.21 14.84 -9.24
CA ARG A 112 -17.38 15.40 -8.55
C ARG A 112 -17.10 16.80 -7.97
N LYS A 113 -15.90 17.03 -7.45
CA LYS A 113 -15.51 18.32 -6.88
C LYS A 113 -15.49 19.45 -7.90
N TYR A 114 -15.01 19.17 -9.11
CA TYR A 114 -14.87 20.15 -10.20
C TYR A 114 -16.02 20.12 -11.20
N ASP A 115 -17.09 19.38 -10.91
CA ASP A 115 -18.26 19.23 -11.80
C ASP A 115 -17.88 18.90 -13.25
N ASP A 116 -17.00 17.93 -13.42
CA ASP A 116 -16.41 17.54 -14.71
C ASP A 116 -17.44 16.82 -15.58
N GLN A 117 -18.26 17.57 -16.31
CA GLN A 117 -19.28 17.02 -17.21
C GLN A 117 -18.68 16.21 -18.37
N SER A 118 -17.43 16.46 -18.71
CA SER A 118 -16.73 15.78 -19.81
C SER A 118 -16.09 14.44 -19.42
N ASN A 119 -16.02 14.13 -18.14
CA ASN A 119 -15.25 13.00 -17.58
C ASN A 119 -13.74 13.02 -17.89
N ILE A 120 -13.22 14.11 -18.39
CA ILE A 120 -11.79 14.23 -18.77
C ILE A 120 -10.90 14.14 -17.54
N ILE A 121 -11.23 14.86 -16.46
CA ILE A 121 -10.45 14.84 -15.22
C ILE A 121 -10.41 13.41 -14.64
N ARG A 122 -11.56 12.76 -14.61
CA ARG A 122 -11.66 11.36 -14.13
C ARG A 122 -10.82 10.42 -14.98
N LEU A 123 -10.92 10.52 -16.31
CA LEU A 123 -10.20 9.67 -17.23
C LEU A 123 -8.67 9.85 -17.11
N PHE A 124 -8.19 11.09 -17.21
CA PHE A 124 -6.75 11.36 -17.13
C PHE A 124 -6.15 11.02 -15.78
N SER A 125 -6.81 11.37 -14.67
CA SER A 125 -6.33 11.01 -13.34
C SER A 125 -6.30 9.49 -13.14
N SER A 126 -7.28 8.75 -13.64
CA SER A 126 -7.29 7.28 -13.60
C SER A 126 -6.16 6.67 -14.42
N ILE A 127 -5.90 7.18 -15.62
CA ILE A 127 -4.80 6.70 -16.47
C ILE A 127 -3.46 6.97 -15.81
N ILE A 128 -3.24 8.16 -15.27
CA ILE A 128 -2.00 8.53 -14.59
C ILE A 128 -1.76 7.60 -13.39
N ILE A 129 -2.77 7.42 -12.53
CA ILE A 129 -2.69 6.53 -11.38
C ILE A 129 -2.39 5.10 -11.84
N ALA A 130 -3.15 4.54 -12.78
CA ALA A 130 -2.96 3.19 -13.27
C ALA A 130 -1.56 2.98 -13.86
N PHE A 131 -1.06 3.93 -14.64
CA PHE A 131 0.26 3.88 -15.24
C PHE A 131 1.37 3.81 -14.18
N PHE A 132 1.39 4.73 -13.24
CA PHE A 132 2.43 4.75 -12.21
C PHE A 132 2.31 3.58 -11.23
N PHE A 133 1.09 3.16 -10.86
CA PHE A 133 0.90 1.99 -10.01
C PHE A 133 1.31 0.68 -10.69
N LEU A 134 1.22 0.57 -12.00
CA LEU A 134 1.73 -0.60 -12.73
C LEU A 134 3.24 -0.79 -12.49
N PHE A 135 4.04 0.29 -12.58
CA PHE A 135 5.47 0.23 -12.27
C PHE A 135 5.72 -0.05 -10.79
N TYR A 136 4.95 0.58 -9.91
CA TYR A 136 5.07 0.35 -8.46
C TYR A 136 4.83 -1.11 -8.10
N VAL A 137 3.73 -1.70 -8.55
CA VAL A 137 3.39 -3.12 -8.31
C VAL A 137 4.42 -4.05 -8.93
N SER A 138 4.90 -3.76 -10.14
CA SER A 138 5.97 -4.52 -10.80
C SER A 138 7.25 -4.54 -9.95
N ALA A 139 7.63 -3.41 -9.37
CA ALA A 139 8.78 -3.31 -8.47
C ALA A 139 8.58 -4.16 -7.20
N GLN A 140 7.37 -4.19 -6.61
CA GLN A 140 7.05 -5.03 -5.45
C GLN A 140 7.18 -6.52 -5.77
N PHE A 141 6.66 -6.97 -6.92
CA PHE A 141 6.80 -8.36 -7.36
C PHE A 141 8.27 -8.76 -7.57
N HIS A 142 9.04 -7.88 -8.19
CA HIS A 142 10.47 -8.12 -8.37
C HIS A 142 11.23 -8.20 -7.04
N ALA A 143 10.89 -7.34 -6.09
CA ALA A 143 11.46 -7.36 -4.75
C ALA A 143 11.11 -8.65 -4.00
N SER A 144 9.84 -9.09 -4.06
CA SER A 144 9.40 -10.37 -3.51
C SER A 144 10.20 -11.55 -4.08
N GLY A 145 10.38 -11.58 -5.41
CA GLY A 145 11.19 -12.58 -6.08
C GLY A 145 12.62 -12.64 -5.56
N LYS A 146 13.27 -11.48 -5.37
CA LYS A 146 14.62 -11.39 -4.82
C LYS A 146 14.71 -11.87 -3.37
N VAL A 147 13.79 -11.44 -2.52
CA VAL A 147 13.77 -11.82 -1.09
C VAL A 147 13.58 -13.32 -0.95
N LEU A 148 12.59 -13.90 -1.64
CA LEU A 148 12.31 -15.34 -1.53
C LEU A 148 13.42 -16.19 -2.16
N HIS A 149 14.09 -15.70 -3.19
CA HIS A 149 15.30 -16.36 -3.71
C HIS A 149 16.43 -16.32 -2.69
N SER A 150 16.68 -15.19 -2.05
CA SER A 150 17.76 -15.03 -1.08
C SER A 150 17.56 -15.85 0.20
N LEU A 151 16.31 -16.00 0.66
CA LEU A 151 15.99 -16.69 1.92
C LEU A 151 15.75 -18.19 1.76
N PHE A 152 15.17 -18.60 0.63
CA PHE A 152 14.67 -19.97 0.42
C PHE A 152 15.25 -20.64 -0.83
N ASP A 153 16.18 -19.99 -1.52
CA ASP A 153 16.76 -20.44 -2.79
C ASP A 153 15.70 -20.79 -3.87
N LEU A 154 14.53 -20.16 -3.80
CA LEU A 154 13.46 -20.34 -4.77
C LEU A 154 13.83 -19.66 -6.08
N LYS A 155 13.49 -20.27 -7.22
CA LYS A 155 13.64 -19.58 -8.50
C LYS A 155 12.82 -18.28 -8.46
N PRO A 156 13.35 -17.15 -8.97
CA PRO A 156 12.71 -15.82 -8.87
C PRO A 156 11.25 -15.82 -9.35
N ILE A 157 10.93 -16.61 -10.37
CA ILE A 157 9.56 -16.70 -10.89
C ILE A 157 8.55 -17.21 -9.85
N PHE A 158 8.94 -18.21 -9.03
CA PHE A 158 8.07 -18.70 -7.97
C PHE A 158 7.92 -17.66 -6.84
N GLY A 159 9.01 -16.95 -6.51
CA GLY A 159 8.96 -15.85 -5.55
C GLY A 159 8.05 -14.71 -5.99
N ILE A 160 8.09 -14.35 -7.26
CA ILE A 160 7.17 -13.37 -7.86
C ILE A 160 5.72 -13.85 -7.77
N SER A 161 5.46 -15.13 -8.13
CA SER A 161 4.11 -15.70 -8.10
C SER A 161 3.53 -15.75 -6.68
N ILE A 162 4.34 -16.11 -5.68
CA ILE A 162 3.91 -16.11 -4.27
C ILE A 162 3.63 -14.68 -3.78
N GLY A 163 4.45 -13.71 -4.18
CA GLY A 163 4.24 -12.30 -3.81
C GLY A 163 3.05 -11.65 -4.53
N ALA A 164 2.51 -12.27 -5.58
CA ALA A 164 1.34 -11.80 -6.31
C ALA A 164 0.02 -12.38 -5.79
N LEU A 165 0.08 -13.41 -4.94
CA LEU A 165 -1.07 -14.02 -4.26
C LEU A 165 -1.48 -13.23 -3.02
#